data_f92784d276f34439731d3f21e69f61e1
#
_entry.id   f92784d276f34439731d3f21e69f61e1
#
_cell.length_a   1.000
_cell.length_b   1.000
_cell.length_c   1.000
_cell.angle_alpha   90.00
_cell.angle_beta   90.00
_cell.angle_gamma   90.00
#
_symmetry.space_group_name_H-M   'P 1'
#
loop_
_entity.id
_entity.type
_entity.pdbx_description
1 polymer ?
#
loop_
_entity_poly.entity_id
_entity_poly.type
_entity_poly.pdbx_seq_one_letter_code
_entity_poly.pdbx_strand_id
1 'polypeptide(L)'
;MSAAEEAKQRGNDLFKRAKYSEAVQAYTESLSHEPESDVLLLNRSAAYMALGQYGQALADCERAVQGREPSGKALLRMAKCQLGVGRPDAALYTLSPLLSQALGTSAEQAQARDVDAQAREMQRHLTTADAYSRERNWTLASIALDQAQSIMKLTDATSPRAWQEKRVMLLLQRGHLGQAQSLAMDIYRACLLYT
;
A
#
# COMPACT_ATOMS: atom_id res chain seq x y z
N MET A 1 19.49 17.43 -22.99
CA MET A 1 19.04 16.59 -21.89
C MET A 1 19.21 15.13 -22.30
N SER A 2 19.49 14.21 -21.40
CA SER A 2 19.54 12.80 -21.75
C SER A 2 18.11 12.25 -21.92
N ALA A 3 17.94 11.16 -22.68
CA ALA A 3 16.64 10.50 -22.84
C ALA A 3 16.00 10.13 -21.49
N ALA A 4 16.83 9.73 -20.52
CA ALA A 4 16.38 9.47 -19.14
C ALA A 4 15.80 10.73 -18.48
N GLU A 5 16.46 11.86 -18.59
CA GLU A 5 16.02 13.11 -17.98
C GLU A 5 14.75 13.66 -18.65
N GLU A 6 14.62 13.52 -19.97
CA GLU A 6 13.40 13.90 -20.71
C GLU A 6 12.21 13.04 -20.29
N ALA A 7 12.39 11.72 -20.18
CA ALA A 7 11.34 10.80 -19.70
C ALA A 7 10.93 11.10 -18.25
N LYS A 8 11.90 11.39 -17.38
CA LYS A 8 11.65 11.79 -15.98
C LYS A 8 10.84 13.09 -15.91
N GLN A 9 11.22 14.11 -16.68
CA GLN A 9 10.50 15.38 -16.70
C GLN A 9 9.08 15.20 -17.21
N ARG A 10 8.89 14.43 -18.28
CA ARG A 10 7.57 14.06 -18.78
C ARG A 10 6.74 13.34 -17.72
N GLY A 11 7.32 12.39 -16.98
CA GLY A 11 6.66 11.70 -15.86
C GLY A 11 6.22 12.66 -14.77
N ASN A 12 7.06 13.61 -14.38
CA ASN A 12 6.73 14.64 -13.40
C ASN A 12 5.55 15.52 -13.83
N ASP A 13 5.51 15.92 -15.12
CA ASP A 13 4.44 16.76 -15.66
C ASP A 13 3.11 15.98 -15.76
N LEU A 14 3.16 14.72 -16.15
CA LEU A 14 2.00 13.82 -16.19
C LEU A 14 1.45 13.58 -14.77
N PHE A 15 2.33 13.38 -13.79
CA PHE A 15 1.93 13.23 -12.38
C PHE A 15 1.21 14.47 -11.86
N LYS A 16 1.74 15.69 -12.13
CA LYS A 16 1.09 16.95 -11.76
C LYS A 16 -0.30 17.13 -12.38
N ARG A 17 -0.52 16.55 -13.56
CA ARG A 17 -1.81 16.55 -14.28
C ARG A 17 -2.73 15.39 -13.86
N ALA A 18 -2.39 14.65 -12.79
CA ALA A 18 -3.10 13.47 -12.31
C ALA A 18 -3.22 12.31 -13.34
N LYS A 19 -2.38 12.30 -14.37
CA LYS A 19 -2.30 11.24 -15.39
C LYS A 19 -1.34 10.13 -14.90
N TYR A 20 -1.72 9.45 -13.84
CA TYR A 20 -0.82 8.57 -13.09
C TYR A 20 -0.35 7.35 -13.89
N SER A 21 -1.23 6.75 -14.71
CA SER A 21 -0.84 5.61 -15.55
C SER A 21 0.21 5.99 -16.61
N GLU A 22 0.04 7.16 -17.24
CA GLU A 22 1.01 7.69 -18.19
C GLU A 22 2.33 8.08 -17.48
N ALA A 23 2.23 8.62 -16.25
CA ALA A 23 3.41 8.93 -15.43
C ALA A 23 4.23 7.68 -15.09
N VAL A 24 3.56 6.56 -14.72
CA VAL A 24 4.22 5.26 -14.49
C VAL A 24 4.99 4.80 -15.72
N GLN A 25 4.40 4.92 -16.92
CA GLN A 25 5.09 4.57 -18.17
C GLN A 25 6.34 5.43 -18.41
N ALA A 26 6.22 6.75 -18.24
CA ALA A 26 7.34 7.67 -18.42
C ALA A 26 8.47 7.43 -17.40
N TYR A 27 8.15 7.18 -16.14
CA TYR A 27 9.16 6.81 -15.14
C TYR A 27 9.79 5.44 -15.43
N THR A 28 9.03 4.49 -15.96
CA THR A 28 9.55 3.17 -16.35
C THR A 28 10.51 3.27 -17.51
N GLU A 29 10.22 4.13 -18.49
CA GLU A 29 11.15 4.45 -19.58
C GLU A 29 12.43 5.08 -19.04
N SER A 30 12.34 6.07 -18.15
CA SER A 30 13.52 6.67 -17.51
C SER A 30 14.34 5.63 -16.71
N LEU A 31 13.68 4.71 -15.99
CA LEU A 31 14.31 3.61 -15.25
C LEU A 31 14.98 2.56 -16.16
N SER A 32 14.61 2.46 -17.42
CA SER A 32 15.32 1.59 -18.38
C SER A 32 16.76 2.08 -18.66
N HIS A 33 17.00 3.38 -18.49
CA HIS A 33 18.31 3.99 -18.63
C HIS A 33 19.06 4.10 -17.29
N GLU A 34 18.33 4.27 -16.17
CA GLU A 34 18.87 4.43 -14.82
C GLU A 34 18.14 3.49 -13.83
N PRO A 35 18.38 2.16 -13.89
CA PRO A 35 17.61 1.17 -13.14
C PRO A 35 17.65 1.31 -11.61
N GLU A 36 18.73 1.88 -11.08
CA GLU A 36 18.99 2.00 -9.65
C GLU A 36 18.77 3.43 -9.12
N SER A 37 18.08 4.28 -9.89
CA SER A 37 17.75 5.65 -9.46
C SER A 37 16.65 5.62 -8.39
N ASP A 38 17.04 5.85 -7.13
CA ASP A 38 16.12 5.97 -5.99
C ASP A 38 15.06 7.06 -6.22
N VAL A 39 15.44 8.18 -6.82
CA VAL A 39 14.53 9.28 -7.16
C VAL A 39 13.45 8.82 -8.12
N LEU A 40 13.80 8.08 -9.18
CA LEU A 40 12.84 7.58 -10.16
C LEU A 40 11.94 6.51 -9.56
N LEU A 41 12.51 5.57 -8.79
CA LEU A 41 11.76 4.55 -8.07
C LEU A 41 10.75 5.19 -7.11
N LEU A 42 11.17 6.17 -6.31
CA LEU A 42 10.26 6.90 -5.42
C LEU A 42 9.21 7.71 -6.16
N ASN A 43 9.51 8.29 -7.33
CA ASN A 43 8.52 9.01 -8.13
C ASN A 43 7.50 8.04 -8.74
N ARG A 44 7.95 6.89 -9.26
CA ARG A 44 7.05 5.86 -9.80
C ARG A 44 6.17 5.26 -8.69
N SER A 45 6.74 5.00 -7.50
CA SER A 45 5.98 4.55 -6.35
C SER A 45 4.85 5.52 -5.97
N ALA A 46 5.08 6.84 -6.08
CA ALA A 46 4.02 7.83 -5.84
C ALA A 46 2.88 7.72 -6.87
N ALA A 47 3.20 7.49 -8.13
CA ALA A 47 2.21 7.29 -9.17
C ALA A 47 1.42 5.98 -8.97
N TYR A 48 2.09 4.88 -8.59
CA TYR A 48 1.43 3.63 -8.21
C TYR A 48 0.49 3.80 -7.00
N MET A 49 0.93 4.54 -5.96
CA MET A 49 0.06 4.83 -4.80
C MET A 49 -1.20 5.60 -5.21
N ALA A 50 -1.07 6.58 -6.09
CA ALA A 50 -2.21 7.35 -6.60
C ALA A 50 -3.20 6.50 -7.41
N LEU A 51 -2.72 5.39 -7.99
CA LEU A 51 -3.54 4.38 -8.68
C LEU A 51 -4.09 3.29 -7.73
N GLY A 52 -3.78 3.35 -6.42
CA GLY A 52 -4.13 2.29 -5.48
C GLY A 52 -3.29 1.01 -5.60
N GLN A 53 -2.25 1.03 -6.43
CA GLN A 53 -1.37 -0.11 -6.71
C GLN A 53 -0.24 -0.20 -5.65
N TYR A 54 -0.64 -0.41 -4.39
CA TYR A 54 0.30 -0.36 -3.25
C TYR A 54 1.37 -1.45 -3.28
N GLY A 55 1.11 -2.60 -3.90
CA GLY A 55 2.11 -3.68 -4.04
C GLY A 55 3.29 -3.26 -4.91
N GLN A 56 3.02 -2.69 -6.10
CA GLN A 56 4.05 -2.18 -6.99
C GLN A 56 4.77 -0.97 -6.38
N ALA A 57 4.02 -0.09 -5.71
CA ALA A 57 4.60 1.05 -5.01
C ALA A 57 5.56 0.60 -3.90
N LEU A 58 5.22 -0.45 -3.15
CA LEU A 58 6.07 -1.01 -2.09
C LEU A 58 7.36 -1.59 -2.67
N ALA A 59 7.27 -2.37 -3.74
CA ALA A 59 8.44 -2.94 -4.41
C ALA A 59 9.43 -1.85 -4.88
N ASP A 60 8.93 -0.74 -5.44
CA ASP A 60 9.77 0.39 -5.81
C ASP A 60 10.39 1.08 -4.59
N CYS A 61 9.65 1.24 -3.50
CA CYS A 61 10.19 1.80 -2.26
C CYS A 61 11.28 0.92 -1.65
N GLU A 62 11.08 -0.39 -1.61
CA GLU A 62 12.06 -1.36 -1.08
C GLU A 62 13.35 -1.32 -1.91
N ARG A 63 13.25 -1.28 -3.24
CA ARG A 63 14.41 -1.11 -4.12
C ARG A 63 15.13 0.22 -3.88
N ALA A 64 14.39 1.31 -3.71
CA ALA A 64 14.97 2.64 -3.50
C ALA A 64 15.77 2.77 -2.20
N VAL A 65 15.46 1.98 -1.19
CA VAL A 65 16.19 1.98 0.11
C VAL A 65 17.24 0.88 0.22
N GLN A 66 17.34 -0.01 -0.76
CA GLN A 66 18.26 -1.14 -0.73
C GLN A 66 19.72 -0.68 -0.79
N GLY A 67 20.50 -1.04 0.22
CA GLY A 67 21.93 -0.75 0.26
C GLY A 67 22.30 0.72 0.51
N ARG A 68 21.36 1.57 0.91
CA ARG A 68 21.55 2.99 1.21
C ARG A 68 20.86 3.40 2.49
N GLU A 69 21.31 4.50 3.08
CA GLU A 69 20.55 5.13 4.17
C GLU A 69 19.27 5.76 3.61
N PRO A 70 18.09 5.30 4.06
CA PRO A 70 16.83 5.79 3.52
C PRO A 70 16.54 7.22 3.98
N SER A 71 16.07 8.06 3.08
CA SER A 71 15.54 9.38 3.45
C SER A 71 14.23 9.26 4.20
N GLY A 72 13.90 10.27 5.04
CA GLY A 72 12.62 10.31 5.75
C GLY A 72 11.42 10.21 4.82
N LYS A 73 11.49 10.84 3.64
CA LYS A 73 10.47 10.76 2.59
C LYS A 73 10.31 9.33 2.06
N ALA A 74 11.41 8.59 1.88
CA ALA A 74 11.36 7.20 1.42
C ALA A 74 10.69 6.29 2.46
N LEU A 75 11.08 6.44 3.74
CA LEU A 75 10.48 5.68 4.85
C LEU A 75 8.98 5.96 5.00
N LEU A 76 8.57 7.23 4.93
CA LEU A 76 7.15 7.61 4.98
C LEU A 76 6.35 6.98 3.85
N ARG A 77 6.89 7.00 2.64
CA ARG A 77 6.23 6.40 1.48
C ARG A 77 6.13 4.89 1.61
N MET A 78 7.23 4.24 2.02
CA MET A 78 7.26 2.81 2.26
C MET A 78 6.23 2.39 3.33
N ALA A 79 6.16 3.11 4.45
CA ALA A 79 5.19 2.84 5.50
C ALA A 79 3.73 2.98 5.01
N LYS A 80 3.43 4.02 4.22
CA LYS A 80 2.10 4.18 3.60
C LYS A 80 1.78 3.02 2.64
N CYS A 81 2.75 2.55 1.87
CA CYS A 81 2.57 1.39 1.00
C CYS A 81 2.34 0.12 1.80
N GLN A 82 3.07 -0.07 2.90
CA GLN A 82 2.89 -1.22 3.81
C GLN A 82 1.49 -1.24 4.43
N LEU A 83 0.93 -0.08 4.81
CA LEU A 83 -0.48 0.00 5.22
C LEU A 83 -1.42 -0.38 4.07
N GLY A 84 -1.17 0.13 2.87
CA GLY A 84 -1.99 -0.18 1.68
C GLY A 84 -1.99 -1.66 1.30
N VAL A 85 -0.94 -2.40 1.65
CA VAL A 85 -0.90 -3.86 1.49
C VAL A 85 -1.27 -4.61 2.78
N GLY A 86 -1.84 -3.94 3.78
CA GLY A 86 -2.35 -4.54 5.00
C GLY A 86 -1.29 -5.04 5.98
N ARG A 87 -0.13 -4.41 5.99
CA ARG A 87 1.00 -4.76 6.88
C ARG A 87 1.27 -3.65 7.92
N PRO A 88 0.38 -3.40 8.88
CA PRO A 88 0.55 -2.34 9.86
C PRO A 88 1.80 -2.53 10.73
N ASP A 89 2.15 -3.76 11.10
CA ASP A 89 3.36 -4.04 11.91
C ASP A 89 4.63 -3.59 11.18
N ALA A 90 4.73 -3.88 9.87
CA ALA A 90 5.86 -3.46 9.05
C ALA A 90 5.90 -1.93 8.94
N ALA A 91 4.77 -1.25 8.81
CA ALA A 91 4.70 0.20 8.77
C ALA A 91 5.19 0.84 10.08
N LEU A 92 4.78 0.31 11.23
CA LEU A 92 5.24 0.75 12.56
C LEU A 92 6.76 0.61 12.69
N TYR A 93 7.30 -0.53 12.27
CA TYR A 93 8.74 -0.75 12.27
C TYR A 93 9.48 0.25 11.38
N THR A 94 9.00 0.46 10.15
CA THR A 94 9.59 1.38 9.17
C THR A 94 9.60 2.84 9.66
N LEU A 95 8.60 3.24 10.47
CA LEU A 95 8.49 4.61 11.00
C LEU A 95 9.37 4.86 12.22
N SER A 96 9.91 3.83 12.86
CA SER A 96 10.63 3.97 14.13
C SER A 96 11.79 4.99 14.11
N PRO A 97 12.63 5.10 13.03
CA PRO A 97 13.69 6.11 12.98
C PRO A 97 13.17 7.55 12.91
N LEU A 98 12.00 7.77 12.27
CA LEU A 98 11.36 9.08 12.20
C LEU A 98 10.71 9.46 13.53
N LEU A 99 10.10 8.51 14.22
CA LEU A 99 9.41 8.72 15.49
C LEU A 99 10.39 8.95 16.65
N SER A 100 11.56 8.29 16.59
CA SER A 100 12.65 8.52 17.55
C SER A 100 13.43 9.81 17.32
N GLN A 101 13.04 10.62 16.34
CA GLN A 101 13.71 11.86 15.91
C GLN A 101 15.17 11.65 15.44
N ALA A 102 15.56 10.41 15.19
CA ALA A 102 16.90 10.08 14.70
C ALA A 102 17.07 10.46 13.22
N LEU A 103 15.95 10.62 12.49
CA LEU A 103 15.95 10.90 11.07
C LEU A 103 14.78 11.80 10.66
N GLY A 104 14.96 12.52 9.54
CA GLY A 104 13.91 13.31 8.91
C GLY A 104 13.73 14.72 9.46
N THR A 105 12.96 15.51 8.72
CA THR A 105 12.55 16.87 9.10
C THR A 105 11.37 16.84 10.06
N SER A 106 11.12 17.96 10.76
CA SER A 106 9.95 18.11 11.66
C SER A 106 8.62 17.82 10.93
N ALA A 107 8.50 18.18 9.66
CA ALA A 107 7.32 17.91 8.84
C ALA A 107 7.17 16.41 8.54
N GLU A 108 8.27 15.72 8.24
CA GLU A 108 8.26 14.26 8.01
C GLU A 108 7.93 13.51 9.31
N GLN A 109 8.46 13.97 10.44
CA GLN A 109 8.14 13.39 11.75
C GLN A 109 6.66 13.59 12.14
N ALA A 110 6.08 14.76 11.82
CA ALA A 110 4.64 14.96 12.02
C ALA A 110 3.80 14.01 11.18
N GLN A 111 4.13 13.87 9.88
CA GLN A 111 3.47 12.89 9.02
C GLN A 111 3.67 11.45 9.50
N ALA A 112 4.85 11.13 10.05
CA ALA A 112 5.12 9.80 10.58
C ALA A 112 4.20 9.47 11.77
N ARG A 113 3.89 10.43 12.65
CA ARG A 113 2.93 10.26 13.74
C ARG A 113 1.52 9.98 13.24
N ASP A 114 1.08 10.67 12.19
CA ASP A 114 -0.23 10.42 11.58
C ASP A 114 -0.31 9.01 10.98
N VAL A 115 0.73 8.57 10.28
CA VAL A 115 0.80 7.22 9.71
C VAL A 115 0.92 6.15 10.79
N ASP A 116 1.67 6.41 11.88
CA ASP A 116 1.75 5.53 13.06
C ASP A 116 0.38 5.34 13.72
N ALA A 117 -0.37 6.43 13.90
CA ALA A 117 -1.72 6.36 14.46
C ALA A 117 -2.65 5.48 13.59
N GLN A 118 -2.62 5.68 12.27
CA GLN A 118 -3.37 4.86 11.31
C GLN A 118 -2.95 3.38 11.37
N ALA A 119 -1.64 3.11 11.47
CA ALA A 119 -1.11 1.75 11.57
C ALA A 119 -1.60 1.04 12.84
N ARG A 120 -1.54 1.71 13.99
CA ARG A 120 -2.02 1.17 15.27
C ARG A 120 -3.53 0.95 15.26
N GLU A 121 -4.28 1.85 14.65
CA GLU A 121 -5.74 1.71 14.52
C GLU A 121 -6.09 0.50 13.62
N MET A 122 -5.43 0.37 12.48
CA MET A 122 -5.59 -0.78 11.60
C MET A 122 -5.25 -2.10 12.31
N GLN A 123 -4.12 -2.14 13.03
CA GLN A 123 -3.69 -3.30 13.81
C GLN A 123 -4.75 -3.69 14.86
N ARG A 124 -5.31 -2.72 15.58
CA ARG A 124 -6.40 -2.98 16.55
C ARG A 124 -7.62 -3.60 15.89
N HIS A 125 -8.08 -3.06 14.76
CA HIS A 125 -9.23 -3.61 14.05
C HIS A 125 -8.98 -5.01 13.51
N LEU A 126 -7.79 -5.29 12.98
CA LEU A 126 -7.42 -6.64 12.53
C LEU A 126 -7.39 -7.64 13.70
N THR A 127 -6.79 -7.25 14.83
CA THR A 127 -6.76 -8.07 16.05
C THR A 127 -8.17 -8.33 16.57
N THR A 128 -9.05 -7.33 16.55
CA THR A 128 -10.45 -7.44 16.96
C THR A 128 -11.23 -8.36 16.02
N ALA A 129 -11.00 -8.26 14.68
CA ALA A 129 -11.62 -9.17 13.73
C ALA A 129 -11.22 -10.62 13.96
N ASP A 130 -9.94 -10.86 14.32
CA ASP A 130 -9.45 -12.20 14.67
C ASP A 130 -10.05 -12.73 15.97
N ALA A 131 -10.19 -11.88 16.99
CA ALA A 131 -10.84 -12.26 18.25
C ALA A 131 -12.29 -12.68 18.02
N TYR A 132 -13.09 -11.85 17.35
CA TYR A 132 -14.48 -12.19 17.04
C TYR A 132 -14.61 -13.43 16.14
N SER A 133 -13.66 -13.67 15.25
CA SER A 133 -13.63 -14.88 14.41
C SER A 133 -13.44 -16.15 15.27
N ARG A 134 -12.57 -16.10 16.29
CA ARG A 134 -12.38 -17.22 17.24
C ARG A 134 -13.64 -17.48 18.08
N GLU A 135 -14.35 -16.41 18.46
CA GLU A 135 -15.63 -16.48 19.20
C GLU A 135 -16.82 -16.85 18.29
N ARG A 136 -16.59 -17.10 16.99
CA ARG A 136 -17.61 -17.35 15.97
C ARG A 136 -18.63 -16.21 15.81
N ASN A 137 -18.27 -15.00 16.21
CA ASN A 137 -19.09 -13.81 15.99
C ASN A 137 -18.75 -13.20 14.63
N TRP A 138 -19.22 -13.84 13.56
CA TRP A 138 -18.87 -13.51 12.18
C TRP A 138 -19.32 -12.12 11.75
N THR A 139 -20.40 -11.61 12.35
CA THR A 139 -20.91 -10.27 12.05
C THR A 139 -19.97 -9.20 12.59
N LEU A 140 -19.57 -9.28 13.84
CA LEU A 140 -18.63 -8.32 14.44
C LEU A 140 -17.24 -8.45 13.82
N ALA A 141 -16.80 -9.65 13.47
CA ALA A 141 -15.56 -9.86 12.73
C ALA A 141 -15.56 -9.16 11.37
N SER A 142 -16.70 -9.22 10.64
CA SER A 142 -16.86 -8.52 9.37
C SER A 142 -16.78 -6.99 9.54
N ILE A 143 -17.48 -6.44 10.54
CA ILE A 143 -17.48 -5.00 10.83
C ILE A 143 -16.05 -4.52 11.17
N ALA A 144 -15.33 -5.27 12.00
CA ALA A 144 -13.95 -4.93 12.36
C ALA A 144 -13.01 -4.95 11.12
N LEU A 145 -13.21 -5.90 10.19
CA LEU A 145 -12.45 -5.94 8.95
C LEU A 145 -12.79 -4.74 8.04
N ASP A 146 -14.07 -4.35 7.97
CA ASP A 146 -14.52 -3.16 7.24
C ASP A 146 -13.87 -1.88 7.79
N GLN A 147 -13.77 -1.77 9.12
CA GLN A 147 -13.09 -0.65 9.78
C GLN A 147 -11.60 -0.60 9.43
N ALA A 148 -10.92 -1.75 9.42
CA ALA A 148 -9.51 -1.81 8.99
C ALA A 148 -9.34 -1.36 7.52
N GLN A 149 -10.23 -1.78 6.61
CA GLN A 149 -10.22 -1.38 5.21
C GLN A 149 -10.44 0.12 5.04
N SER A 150 -11.33 0.72 5.84
CA SER A 150 -11.71 2.14 5.74
C SER A 150 -10.54 3.09 6.01
N ILE A 151 -9.57 2.70 6.84
CA ILE A 151 -8.39 3.53 7.19
C ILE A 151 -7.60 3.93 5.93
N MET A 152 -7.43 3.02 4.99
CA MET A 152 -6.74 3.27 3.72
C MET A 152 -7.70 3.48 2.53
N LYS A 153 -9.01 3.61 2.81
CA LYS A 153 -10.07 3.71 1.78
C LYS A 153 -10.00 2.57 0.74
N LEU A 154 -9.64 1.38 1.22
CA LEU A 154 -9.59 0.19 0.37
C LEU A 154 -11.00 -0.31 0.07
N THR A 155 -11.19 -0.82 -1.15
CA THR A 155 -12.38 -1.59 -1.55
C THR A 155 -12.07 -3.07 -1.51
N ASP A 156 -13.05 -3.94 -1.65
CA ASP A 156 -12.80 -5.39 -1.72
C ASP A 156 -11.86 -5.74 -2.87
N ALA A 157 -11.95 -5.04 -4.00
CA ALA A 157 -11.06 -5.25 -5.15
C ALA A 157 -9.61 -4.76 -4.94
N THR A 158 -9.40 -3.74 -4.09
CA THR A 158 -8.08 -3.16 -3.82
C THR A 158 -7.48 -3.61 -2.49
N SER A 159 -8.25 -4.34 -1.69
CA SER A 159 -7.80 -4.89 -0.41
C SER A 159 -6.70 -5.94 -0.57
N PRO A 160 -5.82 -6.10 0.41
CA PRO A 160 -4.86 -7.19 0.44
C PRO A 160 -5.55 -8.54 0.26
N ARG A 161 -4.93 -9.43 -0.53
CA ARG A 161 -5.50 -10.76 -0.83
C ARG A 161 -5.90 -11.53 0.43
N ALA A 162 -5.05 -11.51 1.45
CA ALA A 162 -5.36 -12.17 2.73
C ALA A 162 -6.65 -11.65 3.38
N TRP A 163 -6.98 -10.36 3.19
CA TRP A 163 -8.23 -9.78 3.70
C TRP A 163 -9.43 -10.15 2.85
N GLN A 164 -9.25 -10.23 1.51
CA GLN A 164 -10.28 -10.72 0.60
C GLN A 164 -10.63 -12.18 0.91
N GLU A 165 -9.63 -13.05 1.11
CA GLU A 165 -9.83 -14.44 1.51
C GLU A 165 -10.55 -14.55 2.85
N LYS A 166 -10.15 -13.72 3.83
CA LYS A 166 -10.84 -13.63 5.12
C LYS A 166 -12.29 -13.18 4.96
N ARG A 167 -12.56 -12.22 4.07
CA ARG A 167 -13.92 -11.77 3.75
C ARG A 167 -14.76 -12.91 3.18
N VAL A 168 -14.23 -13.66 2.24
CA VAL A 168 -14.93 -14.85 1.68
C VAL A 168 -15.30 -15.82 2.79
N MET A 169 -14.37 -16.12 3.70
CA MET A 169 -14.64 -16.99 4.85
C MET A 169 -15.74 -16.45 5.75
N LEU A 170 -15.73 -15.17 6.06
CA LEU A 170 -16.76 -14.52 6.88
C LEU A 170 -18.14 -14.56 6.21
N LEU A 171 -18.20 -14.33 4.91
CA LEU A 171 -19.44 -14.41 4.12
C LEU A 171 -20.01 -15.83 4.11
N LEU A 172 -19.17 -16.86 3.93
CA LEU A 172 -19.58 -18.26 4.00
C LEU A 172 -20.16 -18.62 5.36
N GLN A 173 -19.50 -18.22 6.45
CA GLN A 173 -19.94 -18.50 7.82
C GLN A 173 -21.26 -17.79 8.18
N ARG A 174 -21.58 -16.68 7.51
CA ARG A 174 -22.84 -15.95 7.65
C ARG A 174 -23.95 -16.45 6.74
N GLY A 175 -23.66 -17.43 5.87
CA GLY A 175 -24.62 -17.97 4.90
C GLY A 175 -24.81 -17.12 3.64
N HIS A 176 -23.96 -16.12 3.40
CA HIS A 176 -24.01 -15.24 2.21
C HIS A 176 -23.29 -15.90 1.02
N LEU A 177 -23.76 -17.08 0.60
CA LEU A 177 -23.09 -17.91 -0.41
C LEU A 177 -22.86 -17.21 -1.75
N GLY A 178 -23.86 -16.47 -2.26
CA GLY A 178 -23.75 -15.77 -3.55
C GLY A 178 -22.66 -14.69 -3.53
N GLN A 179 -22.57 -13.90 -2.44
CA GLN A 179 -21.56 -12.86 -2.29
C GLN A 179 -20.16 -13.49 -2.10
N ALA A 180 -20.05 -14.56 -1.33
CA ALA A 180 -18.81 -15.29 -1.14
C ALA A 180 -18.29 -15.86 -2.47
N GLN A 181 -19.17 -16.45 -3.27
CA GLN A 181 -18.82 -16.99 -4.58
C GLN A 181 -18.36 -15.92 -5.55
N SER A 182 -19.07 -14.78 -5.63
CA SER A 182 -18.69 -13.64 -6.48
C SER A 182 -17.29 -13.14 -6.13
N LEU A 183 -17.03 -12.86 -4.84
CA LEU A 183 -15.73 -12.36 -4.39
C LEU A 183 -14.60 -13.39 -4.62
N ALA A 184 -14.86 -14.67 -4.38
CA ALA A 184 -13.89 -15.73 -4.67
C ALA A 184 -13.53 -15.81 -6.16
N MET A 185 -14.51 -15.65 -7.05
CA MET A 185 -14.29 -15.62 -8.49
C MET A 185 -13.48 -14.39 -8.93
N ASP A 186 -13.71 -13.22 -8.31
CA ASP A 186 -12.94 -12.02 -8.61
C ASP A 186 -11.48 -12.16 -8.18
N ILE A 187 -11.22 -12.75 -7.00
CA ILE A 187 -9.88 -13.10 -6.52
C ILE A 187 -9.19 -14.04 -7.51
N TYR A 188 -9.90 -15.07 -7.98
CA TYR A 188 -9.36 -16.05 -8.93
C TYR A 188 -9.02 -15.40 -10.27
N ARG A 189 -9.92 -14.57 -10.84
CA ARG A 189 -9.67 -13.86 -12.10
C ARG A 189 -8.46 -12.92 -11.99
N ALA A 190 -8.32 -12.21 -10.88
CA ALA A 190 -7.17 -11.37 -10.63
C ALA A 190 -5.86 -12.18 -10.65
N CYS A 191 -5.84 -13.40 -10.12
CA CYS A 191 -4.66 -14.27 -10.17
C CYS A 191 -4.26 -14.66 -11.59
N LEU A 192 -5.23 -14.95 -12.47
CA LEU A 192 -4.95 -15.35 -13.85
C LEU A 192 -4.38 -14.22 -14.72
N LEU A 193 -4.62 -12.96 -14.36
CA LEU A 193 -4.11 -11.80 -15.10
C LEU A 193 -2.65 -11.46 -14.74
N TYR A 194 -2.10 -12.06 -13.69
CA TYR A 194 -0.72 -11.83 -13.20
C TYR A 194 0.21 -13.03 -13.40
N THR A 195 -0.26 -14.12 -14.01
CA THR A 195 0.54 -15.26 -14.48
C THR A 195 0.80 -15.16 -15.97
#